data_90d8f714f72fbddbee545bd2351b2ea6
#
_entry.id   90d8f714f72fbddbee545bd2351b2ea6
#
_cell.length_a   1.000
_cell.length_b   1.000
_cell.length_c   1.000
_cell.angle_alpha   90.00
_cell.angle_beta   90.00
_cell.angle_gamma   90.00
#
_symmetry.space_group_name_H-M   'P 1'
#
loop_
_entity.id
_entity.type
_entity.pdbx_description
1 polymer ?
#
loop_
_entity_poly.entity_id
_entity_poly.type
_entity_poly.pdbx_seq_one_letter_code
_entity_poly.pdbx_strand_id
1 'polypeptide(L)'
;RNLRQLSLRLPTGWVLAYKNHPLSLTKAEMPSAICLDKYHINDALEACDAVTVFNSGTGLLSMAFEKPTYYFGQTFYGIDNVNEPFISLPQMRQSLKDLPIVDNTKVRRFYRYLTKEFYCFADWKVERKQAQNGKALVAEVNYLYYHNIRMPGRPPISFPQPTRLSRDSILMDRYRAAPST
;
A
#
# COMPACT_ATOMS: atom_id res chain seq x y z
N ARG A 1 3.22 -10.86 -15.88
CA ARG A 1 3.86 -12.11 -16.32
C ARG A 1 4.21 -13.02 -15.13
N ASN A 2 4.88 -12.52 -14.10
CA ASN A 2 5.33 -13.31 -12.95
C ASN A 2 4.18 -13.90 -12.11
N LEU A 3 3.11 -13.14 -11.82
CA LEU A 3 1.97 -13.64 -11.08
C LEU A 3 1.22 -14.77 -11.80
N ARG A 4 1.10 -14.67 -13.12
CA ARG A 4 0.49 -15.76 -13.92
C ARG A 4 1.35 -17.01 -13.91
N GLN A 5 2.67 -16.88 -13.91
CA GLN A 5 3.58 -18.03 -13.77
C GLN A 5 3.52 -18.60 -12.34
N LEU A 6 3.36 -17.76 -11.33
CA LEU A 6 3.19 -18.21 -9.96
C LEU A 6 1.92 -19.04 -9.81
N SER A 7 0.77 -18.56 -10.32
CA SER A 7 -0.52 -19.27 -10.20
C SER A 7 -0.49 -20.68 -10.79
N LEU A 8 0.34 -20.90 -11.82
CA LEU A 8 0.49 -22.20 -12.49
C LEU A 8 1.52 -23.13 -11.80
N ARG A 9 2.27 -22.64 -10.83
CA ARG A 9 3.41 -23.33 -10.23
C ARG A 9 3.44 -23.32 -8.71
N LEU A 10 2.31 -23.03 -8.08
CA LEU A 10 2.20 -23.10 -6.62
C LEU A 10 2.44 -24.52 -6.10
N PRO A 11 2.95 -24.70 -4.88
CA PRO A 11 2.98 -26.00 -4.22
C PRO A 11 1.58 -26.58 -4.08
N THR A 12 1.49 -27.91 -3.98
CA THR A 12 0.21 -28.59 -3.71
C THR A 12 -0.45 -28.04 -2.44
N GLY A 13 -1.76 -27.80 -2.49
CA GLY A 13 -2.53 -27.23 -1.39
C GLY A 13 -2.59 -25.71 -1.38
N TRP A 14 -1.82 -25.01 -2.22
CA TRP A 14 -1.86 -23.56 -2.33
C TRP A 14 -2.76 -23.09 -3.46
N VAL A 15 -3.50 -22.03 -3.20
CA VAL A 15 -4.33 -21.33 -4.18
C VAL A 15 -3.90 -19.86 -4.24
N LEU A 16 -3.76 -19.32 -5.45
CA LEU A 16 -3.54 -17.88 -5.62
C LEU A 16 -4.87 -17.14 -5.59
N ALA A 17 -4.97 -16.17 -4.72
CA ALA A 17 -6.01 -15.15 -4.77
C ALA A 17 -5.37 -13.80 -5.15
N TYR A 18 -6.08 -12.97 -5.89
CA TYR A 18 -5.58 -11.65 -6.27
C TYR A 18 -6.64 -10.58 -6.16
N LYS A 19 -6.20 -9.36 -5.95
CA LYS A 19 -7.03 -8.16 -5.91
C LYS A 19 -6.39 -7.09 -6.79
N ASN A 20 -7.17 -6.58 -7.75
CA ASN A 20 -6.73 -5.47 -8.59
C ASN A 20 -6.69 -4.17 -7.79
N HIS A 21 -5.75 -3.29 -8.13
CA HIS A 21 -5.75 -1.95 -7.55
C HIS A 21 -6.98 -1.18 -8.01
N PRO A 22 -7.71 -0.49 -7.10
CA PRO A 22 -8.97 0.21 -7.46
C PRO A 22 -8.81 1.22 -8.59
N LEU A 23 -7.65 1.87 -8.67
CA LEU A 23 -7.34 2.88 -9.69
C LEU A 23 -6.62 2.31 -10.93
N SER A 24 -6.52 0.99 -11.06
CA SER A 24 -5.91 0.39 -12.24
C SER A 24 -6.82 0.55 -13.45
N LEU A 25 -6.28 1.10 -14.53
CA LEU A 25 -7.00 1.24 -15.80
C LEU A 25 -7.24 -0.12 -16.47
N THR A 26 -6.32 -1.05 -16.28
CA THR A 26 -6.42 -2.43 -16.77
C THR A 26 -6.49 -3.38 -15.59
N LYS A 27 -7.54 -4.20 -15.56
CA LYS A 27 -7.68 -5.25 -14.55
C LYS A 27 -6.99 -6.52 -15.03
N ALA A 28 -6.25 -7.15 -14.14
CA ALA A 28 -5.71 -8.46 -14.43
C ALA A 28 -6.84 -9.50 -14.39
N GLU A 29 -6.81 -10.43 -15.34
CA GLU A 29 -7.66 -11.60 -15.34
C GLU A 29 -6.77 -12.83 -15.28
N MET A 30 -6.97 -13.65 -14.26
CA MET A 30 -6.22 -14.88 -14.02
C MET A 30 -7.19 -16.03 -13.79
N PRO A 31 -7.53 -16.81 -14.82
CA PRO A 31 -8.53 -17.88 -14.72
C PRO A 31 -8.18 -18.96 -13.67
N SER A 32 -6.89 -19.14 -13.37
CA SER A 32 -6.39 -20.10 -12.38
C SER A 32 -6.28 -19.53 -10.95
N ALA A 33 -6.83 -18.34 -10.70
CA ALA A 33 -6.73 -17.66 -9.42
C ALA A 33 -8.07 -17.07 -9.00
N ILE A 34 -8.26 -16.89 -7.69
CA ILE A 34 -9.50 -16.33 -7.14
C ILE A 34 -9.42 -14.80 -7.17
N CYS A 35 -10.40 -14.15 -7.81
CA CYS A 35 -10.50 -12.70 -7.83
C CYS A 35 -11.19 -12.18 -6.56
N LEU A 36 -10.51 -11.30 -5.82
CA LEU A 36 -10.99 -10.72 -4.56
C LEU A 36 -11.44 -9.25 -4.70
N ASP A 37 -11.71 -8.76 -5.89
CA ASP A 37 -12.05 -7.34 -6.12
C ASP A 37 -13.27 -6.88 -5.34
N LYS A 38 -14.22 -7.76 -5.09
CA LYS A 38 -15.48 -7.47 -4.37
C LYS A 38 -15.34 -7.49 -2.84
N TYR A 39 -14.23 -8.00 -2.30
CA TYR A 39 -14.02 -8.15 -0.87
C TYR A 39 -13.19 -7.01 -0.31
N HIS A 40 -13.37 -6.70 0.96
CA HIS A 40 -12.51 -5.74 1.64
C HIS A 40 -11.10 -6.30 1.78
N ILE A 41 -10.08 -5.43 1.78
CA ILE A 41 -8.68 -5.86 1.85
C ILE A 41 -8.36 -6.56 3.18
N ASN A 42 -8.97 -6.14 4.26
CA ASN A 42 -8.74 -6.74 5.57
C ASN A 42 -9.25 -8.18 5.61
N ASP A 43 -10.44 -8.45 5.03
CA ASP A 43 -10.99 -9.81 4.96
C ASP A 43 -10.07 -10.73 4.15
N ALA A 44 -9.52 -10.20 3.04
CA ALA A 44 -8.56 -10.93 2.23
C ALA A 44 -7.26 -11.23 2.98
N LEU A 45 -6.76 -10.27 3.77
CA LEU A 45 -5.55 -10.44 4.58
C LEU A 45 -5.78 -11.40 5.75
N GLU A 46 -6.94 -11.38 6.36
CA GLU A 46 -7.30 -12.32 7.43
C GLU A 46 -7.36 -13.77 6.93
N ALA A 47 -7.96 -13.95 5.76
CA ALA A 47 -8.18 -15.27 5.16
C ALA A 47 -6.93 -15.89 4.50
N CYS A 48 -5.91 -15.12 4.16
CA CYS A 48 -4.73 -15.65 3.46
C CYS A 48 -3.63 -16.12 4.43
N ASP A 49 -2.78 -17.03 3.95
CA ASP A 49 -1.61 -17.54 4.70
C ASP A 49 -0.34 -16.74 4.38
N ALA A 50 -0.24 -16.16 3.20
CA ALA A 50 0.90 -15.35 2.77
C ALA A 50 0.45 -14.27 1.78
N VAL A 51 1.20 -13.19 1.68
CA VAL A 51 0.88 -12.03 0.85
C VAL A 51 2.03 -11.74 -0.12
N THR A 52 1.68 -11.37 -1.35
CA THR A 52 2.64 -10.92 -2.35
C THR A 52 2.24 -9.55 -2.88
N VAL A 53 3.16 -8.59 -2.85
CA VAL A 53 2.90 -7.20 -3.25
C VAL A 53 4.00 -6.63 -4.14
N PHE A 54 3.62 -5.69 -5.00
CA PHE A 54 4.55 -4.80 -5.71
C PHE A 54 4.59 -3.47 -4.98
N ASN A 55 5.49 -3.27 -4.05
CA ASN A 55 5.66 -2.03 -3.26
C ASN A 55 4.35 -1.33 -2.84
N SER A 56 3.27 -2.08 -2.67
CA SER A 56 1.95 -1.58 -2.29
C SER A 56 1.87 -1.30 -0.80
N GLY A 57 1.09 -0.29 -0.38
CA GLY A 57 0.72 -0.06 1.01
C GLY A 57 0.03 -1.26 1.69
N THR A 58 -0.53 -2.19 0.91
CA THR A 58 -1.03 -3.48 1.40
C THR A 58 0.05 -4.29 2.11
N GLY A 59 1.33 -4.13 1.73
CA GLY A 59 2.45 -4.79 2.42
C GLY A 59 2.61 -4.32 3.87
N LEU A 60 2.30 -3.07 4.18
CA LEU A 60 2.21 -2.63 5.57
C LEU A 60 1.04 -3.32 6.30
N LEU A 61 -0.16 -3.30 5.70
CA LEU A 61 -1.32 -3.93 6.32
C LEU A 61 -1.07 -5.42 6.60
N SER A 62 -0.45 -6.14 5.67
CA SER A 62 -0.15 -7.57 5.86
C SER A 62 0.76 -7.84 7.06
N MET A 63 1.72 -6.95 7.35
CA MET A 63 2.55 -7.03 8.54
C MET A 63 1.72 -6.89 9.83
N ALA A 64 0.69 -6.02 9.83
CA ALA A 64 -0.23 -5.87 10.96
C ALA A 64 -1.11 -7.12 11.19
N PHE A 65 -1.39 -7.87 10.12
CA PHE A 65 -2.07 -9.16 10.17
C PHE A 65 -1.10 -10.34 10.40
N GLU A 66 0.18 -10.04 10.70
CA GLU A 66 1.22 -11.05 10.98
C GLU A 66 1.41 -12.05 9.83
N LYS A 67 1.16 -11.59 8.59
CA LYS A 67 1.25 -12.45 7.40
C LYS A 67 2.65 -12.36 6.78
N PRO A 68 3.30 -13.49 6.49
CA PRO A 68 4.50 -13.52 5.67
C PRO A 68 4.25 -12.78 4.36
N THR A 69 5.08 -11.79 4.07
CA THR A 69 4.88 -10.90 2.94
C THR A 69 6.08 -10.90 2.02
N TYR A 70 5.85 -11.22 0.75
CA TYR A 70 6.84 -11.19 -0.31
C TYR A 70 6.65 -9.92 -1.14
N TYR A 71 7.69 -9.10 -1.27
CA TYR A 71 7.61 -7.85 -2.00
C TYR A 71 8.53 -7.83 -3.22
N PHE A 72 8.07 -7.19 -4.29
CA PHE A 72 8.86 -6.96 -5.49
C PHE A 72 9.38 -5.52 -5.51
N GLY A 73 10.64 -5.36 -5.90
CA GLY A 73 11.26 -4.04 -6.01
C GLY A 73 11.69 -3.44 -4.68
N GLN A 74 11.87 -2.13 -4.65
CA GLN A 74 12.28 -1.41 -3.44
C GLN A 74 11.07 -0.98 -2.63
N THR A 75 11.05 -1.31 -1.35
CA THR A 75 10.03 -0.87 -0.41
C THR A 75 10.69 -0.31 0.85
N PHE A 76 10.07 0.67 1.48
CA PHE A 76 10.55 1.21 2.74
C PHE A 76 10.20 0.32 3.95
N TYR A 77 9.36 -0.69 3.75
CA TYR A 77 8.98 -1.67 4.77
C TYR A 77 9.67 -3.03 4.59
N GLY A 78 10.72 -3.11 3.76
CA GLY A 78 11.55 -4.29 3.66
C GLY A 78 12.38 -4.48 4.93
N ILE A 79 11.99 -5.40 5.82
CA ILE A 79 12.59 -5.62 7.13
C ILE A 79 12.90 -7.09 7.31
N ASP A 80 14.16 -7.41 7.60
CA ASP A 80 14.61 -8.77 7.83
C ASP A 80 13.82 -9.47 8.93
N ASN A 81 13.38 -10.71 8.68
CA ASN A 81 12.53 -11.53 9.55
C ASN A 81 11.10 -10.96 9.75
N VAL A 82 10.67 -10.03 8.92
CA VAL A 82 9.29 -9.52 8.89
C VAL A 82 8.67 -9.76 7.53
N ASN A 83 9.42 -9.42 6.47
CA ASN A 83 8.99 -9.67 5.10
C ASN A 83 10.20 -9.98 4.21
N GLU A 84 9.93 -10.62 3.08
CA GLU A 84 10.94 -11.20 2.23
C GLU A 84 10.97 -10.53 0.85
N PRO A 85 12.15 -10.17 0.33
CA PRO A 85 12.24 -9.75 -1.05
C PRO A 85 11.92 -10.94 -1.97
N PHE A 86 11.13 -10.71 -3.00
CA PHE A 86 10.96 -11.71 -4.05
C PHE A 86 12.24 -11.78 -4.89
N ILE A 87 12.93 -12.88 -4.82
CA ILE A 87 14.14 -13.11 -5.60
C ILE A 87 13.84 -13.94 -6.85
N SER A 88 13.17 -15.06 -6.67
CA SER A 88 12.81 -15.94 -7.77
C SER A 88 11.62 -16.85 -7.45
N LEU A 89 10.93 -17.35 -8.49
CA LEU A 89 9.84 -18.31 -8.32
C LEU A 89 10.25 -19.60 -7.58
N PRO A 90 11.40 -20.22 -7.85
CA PRO A 90 11.83 -21.40 -7.11
C PRO A 90 12.04 -21.13 -5.62
N GLN A 91 12.65 -20.00 -5.25
CA GLN A 91 12.85 -19.63 -3.85
C GLN A 91 11.52 -19.35 -3.15
N MET A 92 10.63 -18.60 -3.76
CA MET A 92 9.29 -18.36 -3.21
C MET A 92 8.54 -19.68 -3.01
N ARG A 93 8.57 -20.59 -3.98
CA ARG A 93 7.95 -21.92 -3.83
C ARG A 93 8.53 -22.72 -2.68
N GLN A 94 9.81 -22.61 -2.44
CA GLN A 94 10.43 -23.28 -1.30
C GLN A 94 9.99 -22.65 0.01
N SER A 95 9.95 -21.32 0.10
CA SER A 95 9.49 -20.59 1.27
C SER A 95 8.00 -20.82 1.57
N LEU A 96 7.15 -21.06 0.56
CA LEU A 96 5.75 -21.41 0.74
C LEU A 96 5.53 -22.82 1.33
N LYS A 97 6.54 -23.70 1.33
CA LYS A 97 6.44 -25.00 1.99
C LYS A 97 6.67 -24.92 3.50
N ASP A 98 7.45 -23.93 3.91
CA ASP A 98 7.75 -23.65 5.30
C ASP A 98 7.76 -22.13 5.46
N LEU A 99 6.58 -21.58 5.79
CA LEU A 99 6.37 -20.14 5.86
C LEU A 99 7.25 -19.50 6.93
N PRO A 100 7.93 -18.39 6.62
CA PRO A 100 8.72 -17.68 7.61
C PRO A 100 7.83 -17.17 8.75
N ILE A 101 8.33 -17.29 9.97
CA ILE A 101 7.68 -16.73 11.15
C ILE A 101 7.95 -15.22 11.18
N VAL A 102 6.90 -14.43 11.21
CA VAL A 102 6.99 -12.97 11.27
C VAL A 102 7.40 -12.53 12.68
N ASP A 103 8.47 -11.74 12.78
CA ASP A 103 8.92 -11.16 14.06
C ASP A 103 7.99 -9.99 14.48
N ASN A 104 6.98 -10.31 15.27
CA ASN A 104 6.00 -9.34 15.75
C ASN A 104 6.60 -8.22 16.61
N THR A 105 7.73 -8.45 17.26
CA THR A 105 8.42 -7.41 18.02
C THR A 105 9.00 -6.37 17.07
N LYS A 106 9.60 -6.79 15.97
CA LYS A 106 10.07 -5.88 14.92
C LYS A 106 8.92 -5.15 14.25
N VAL A 107 7.83 -5.83 13.93
CA VAL A 107 6.61 -5.22 13.37
C VAL A 107 6.12 -4.08 14.26
N ARG A 108 5.94 -4.32 15.56
CA ARG A 108 5.47 -3.31 16.52
C ARG A 108 6.44 -2.13 16.63
N ARG A 109 7.76 -2.37 16.66
CA ARG A 109 8.78 -1.32 16.67
C ARG A 109 8.72 -0.49 15.40
N PHE A 110 8.57 -1.11 14.25
CA PHE A 110 8.47 -0.43 12.97
C PHE A 110 7.21 0.44 12.87
N TYR A 111 6.05 -0.07 13.26
CA TYR A 111 4.83 0.75 13.31
C TYR A 111 4.96 1.93 14.28
N ARG A 112 5.60 1.72 15.42
CA ARG A 112 5.87 2.82 16.35
C ARG A 112 6.76 3.89 15.73
N TYR A 113 7.80 3.49 15.00
CA TYR A 113 8.65 4.41 14.26
C TYR A 113 7.85 5.16 13.18
N LEU A 114 7.10 4.45 12.34
CA LEU A 114 6.28 5.06 11.31
C LEU A 114 5.31 6.10 11.87
N THR A 115 4.63 5.78 12.97
CA THR A 115 3.59 6.65 13.54
C THR A 115 4.13 7.82 14.34
N LYS A 116 5.34 7.73 14.86
CA LYS A 116 5.91 8.76 15.73
C LYS A 116 6.94 9.65 15.06
N GLU A 117 7.70 9.08 14.14
CA GLU A 117 8.90 9.72 13.59
C GLU A 117 8.81 9.94 12.08
N PHE A 118 8.17 9.04 11.35
CA PHE A 118 8.24 9.04 9.90
C PHE A 118 7.04 9.68 9.21
N TYR A 119 5.81 9.33 9.63
CA TYR A 119 4.61 9.86 8.99
C TYR A 119 4.14 11.17 9.60
N CYS A 120 3.86 12.14 8.73
CA CYS A 120 2.91 13.20 9.02
C CYS A 120 1.51 12.68 8.68
N PHE A 121 0.64 12.60 9.68
CA PHE A 121 -0.75 12.26 9.44
C PHE A 121 -1.49 13.51 8.98
N ALA A 122 -2.14 13.42 7.85
CA ALA A 122 -2.92 14.51 7.29
C ALA A 122 -4.15 13.98 6.56
N ASP A 123 -5.26 14.69 6.69
CA ASP A 123 -6.36 14.60 5.74
C ASP A 123 -6.10 15.56 4.60
N TRP A 124 -6.33 15.14 3.39
CA TRP A 124 -6.23 16.01 2.24
C TRP A 124 -7.43 15.90 1.33
N LYS A 125 -7.82 17.03 0.79
CA LYS A 125 -8.91 17.15 -0.15
C LYS A 125 -8.39 17.73 -1.45
N VAL A 126 -8.65 17.04 -2.55
CA VAL A 126 -8.33 17.51 -3.89
C VAL A 126 -9.58 18.12 -4.51
N GLU A 127 -9.52 19.39 -4.85
CA GLU A 127 -10.56 20.09 -5.59
C GLU A 127 -10.07 20.37 -7.01
N ARG A 128 -10.87 19.96 -8.00
CA ARG A 128 -10.61 20.27 -9.41
C ARG A 128 -11.54 21.36 -9.85
N LYS A 129 -10.98 22.48 -10.23
CA LYS A 129 -11.73 23.65 -10.74
C LYS A 129 -11.34 23.92 -12.19
N GLN A 130 -12.30 24.30 -12.99
CA GLN A 130 -12.03 24.77 -14.33
C GLN A 130 -11.29 26.13 -14.23
N ALA A 131 -10.19 26.31 -14.95
CA ALA A 131 -9.53 27.58 -14.99
C ALA A 131 -10.45 28.68 -15.58
N GLN A 132 -10.24 29.93 -15.23
CA GLN A 132 -11.08 31.05 -15.67
C GLN A 132 -11.22 31.16 -17.20
N ASN A 133 -10.25 30.61 -17.94
CA ASN A 133 -10.29 30.54 -19.39
C ASN A 133 -11.06 29.32 -19.95
N GLY A 134 -11.65 28.49 -19.10
CA GLY A 134 -12.43 27.33 -19.47
C GLY A 134 -11.64 26.16 -20.12
N LYS A 135 -10.36 26.32 -20.36
CA LYS A 135 -9.54 25.37 -21.14
C LYS A 135 -8.66 24.42 -20.33
N ALA A 136 -8.51 24.66 -19.04
CA ALA A 136 -7.65 23.82 -18.20
C ALA A 136 -8.33 23.46 -16.88
N LEU A 137 -8.07 22.24 -16.40
CA LEU A 137 -8.43 21.83 -15.05
C LEU A 137 -7.26 22.17 -14.12
N VAL A 138 -7.54 22.94 -13.08
CA VAL A 138 -6.59 23.26 -12.02
C VAL A 138 -6.94 22.44 -10.78
N ALA A 139 -5.98 21.68 -10.28
CA ALA A 139 -6.12 20.97 -9.02
C ALA A 139 -5.67 21.89 -7.88
N GLU A 140 -6.49 21.97 -6.85
CA GLU A 140 -6.13 22.55 -5.55
C GLU A 140 -6.10 21.42 -4.53
N VAL A 141 -5.01 21.33 -3.77
CA VAL A 141 -4.87 20.32 -2.71
C VAL A 141 -4.76 21.05 -1.38
N ASN A 142 -5.78 20.86 -0.56
CA ASN A 142 -5.84 21.35 0.80
C ASN A 142 -5.61 20.18 1.75
N TYR A 143 -4.82 20.39 2.81
CA TYR A 143 -4.57 19.35 3.81
C TYR A 143 -4.53 19.92 5.21
N LEU A 144 -4.97 19.09 6.16
CA LEU A 144 -4.88 19.32 7.59
C LEU A 144 -3.83 18.37 8.15
N TYR A 145 -2.78 18.92 8.72
CA TYR A 145 -1.79 18.14 9.43
C TYR A 145 -2.25 17.79 10.83
N TYR A 146 -2.04 16.55 11.21
CA TYR A 146 -2.18 16.10 12.59
C TYR A 146 -0.78 15.94 13.18
N HIS A 147 -0.35 16.88 13.99
CA HIS A 147 0.99 16.87 14.61
C HIS A 147 1.20 15.71 15.58
N ASN A 148 0.13 15.11 16.06
CA ASN A 148 0.21 13.92 16.90
C ASN A 148 -1.07 13.09 16.78
N ILE A 149 -0.92 11.79 16.71
CA ILE A 149 -2.03 10.86 16.87
C ILE A 149 -2.50 10.95 18.31
N ARG A 150 -3.82 11.05 18.53
CA ARG A 150 -4.40 10.95 19.86
C ARG A 150 -3.97 9.64 20.52
N MET A 151 -3.11 9.76 21.50
CA MET A 151 -2.84 8.64 22.40
C MET A 151 -3.83 8.69 23.56
N PRO A 152 -4.39 7.55 24.01
CA PRO A 152 -5.21 7.49 25.21
C PRO A 152 -4.50 8.17 26.37
N GLY A 153 -5.20 9.06 27.08
CA GLY A 153 -4.68 9.77 28.26
C GLY A 153 -3.87 11.05 27.98
N ARG A 154 -3.79 11.53 26.74
CA ARG A 154 -3.17 12.84 26.44
C ARG A 154 -4.22 13.87 26.03
N PRO A 155 -4.02 15.18 26.37
CA PRO A 155 -4.93 16.23 25.97
C PRO A 155 -5.01 16.33 24.44
N PRO A 156 -6.18 16.73 23.90
CA PRO A 156 -6.34 16.95 22.48
C PRO A 156 -5.41 18.08 22.02
N ILE A 157 -4.74 17.86 20.91
CA ILE A 157 -3.86 18.85 20.31
C ILE A 157 -4.71 19.75 19.40
N SER A 158 -4.42 21.05 19.44
CA SER A 158 -4.97 22.00 18.48
C SER A 158 -4.59 21.57 17.06
N PHE A 159 -5.59 21.43 16.20
CA PHE A 159 -5.35 21.14 14.78
C PHE A 159 -4.60 22.32 14.15
N PRO A 160 -3.58 22.06 13.35
CA PRO A 160 -2.94 23.09 12.56
C PRO A 160 -3.96 23.71 11.58
N GLN A 161 -3.72 24.96 11.21
CA GLN A 161 -4.50 25.62 10.18
C GLN A 161 -4.44 24.84 8.85
N PRO A 162 -5.53 24.81 8.08
CA PRO A 162 -5.51 24.20 6.75
C PRO A 162 -4.40 24.81 5.91
N THR A 163 -3.60 23.95 5.32
CA THR A 163 -2.49 24.35 4.46
C THR A 163 -2.78 23.96 3.03
N ARG A 164 -2.61 24.91 2.12
CA ARG A 164 -2.72 24.64 0.68
C ARG A 164 -1.37 24.15 0.15
N LEU A 165 -1.39 23.05 -0.57
CA LEU A 165 -0.20 22.58 -1.26
C LEU A 165 0.22 23.59 -2.36
N SER A 166 1.48 24.00 -2.34
CA SER A 166 2.01 24.89 -3.39
C SER A 166 1.85 24.26 -4.77
N ARG A 167 1.49 25.08 -5.76
CA ARG A 167 1.39 24.62 -7.16
C ARG A 167 2.73 24.15 -7.71
N ASP A 168 3.83 24.62 -7.18
CA ASP A 168 5.19 24.24 -7.60
C ASP A 168 5.71 23.00 -6.84
N SER A 169 4.92 22.46 -5.91
CA SER A 169 5.29 21.26 -5.19
C SER A 169 5.34 20.06 -6.15
N ILE A 170 6.38 19.25 -6.03
CA ILE A 170 6.53 17.98 -6.76
C ILE A 170 5.32 17.02 -6.51
N LEU A 171 4.66 17.14 -5.36
CA LEU A 171 3.46 16.36 -5.06
C LEU A 171 2.26 16.74 -5.94
N MET A 172 2.30 17.92 -6.56
CA MET A 172 1.27 18.35 -7.51
C MET A 172 1.39 17.70 -8.89
N ASP A 173 2.52 17.11 -9.25
CA ASP A 173 2.76 16.56 -10.59
C ASP A 173 1.72 15.51 -10.97
N ARG A 174 1.29 14.68 -10.04
CA ARG A 174 0.24 13.68 -10.24
C ARG A 174 -1.15 14.25 -10.54
N TYR A 175 -1.38 15.54 -10.28
CA TYR A 175 -2.64 16.25 -10.49
C TYR A 175 -2.59 17.20 -11.65
N ARG A 176 -1.42 17.44 -12.24
CA ARG A 176 -1.28 18.23 -13.45
C ARG A 176 -1.88 17.46 -14.62
N ALA A 177 -2.56 18.18 -15.51
CA ALA A 177 -2.99 17.56 -16.77
C ALA A 177 -1.74 17.10 -17.52
N ALA A 178 -1.77 15.89 -18.09
CA ALA A 178 -0.75 15.50 -19.04
C ALA A 178 -0.64 16.57 -20.13
N PRO A 179 0.57 16.97 -20.57
CA PRO A 179 0.69 17.89 -21.68
C PRO A 179 -0.08 17.27 -22.87
N SER A 180 -1.00 18.04 -23.44
CA SER A 180 -1.69 17.66 -24.67
C SER A 180 -0.64 17.49 -25.75
N THR A 181 -0.40 16.23 -26.13
CA THR A 181 0.39 15.86 -27.31
C THR A 181 -0.27 16.36 -28.58
#